data_ab06bccc99185db67dd4d93ced3ade1e
#
_entry.id   ab06bccc99185db67dd4d93ced3ade1e
#
_cell.length_a   1.000
_cell.length_b   1.000
_cell.length_c   1.000
_cell.angle_alpha   90.00
_cell.angle_beta   90.00
_cell.angle_gamma   90.00
#
_symmetry.space_group_name_H-M   'P 1'
#
loop_
_entity.id
_entity.type
_entity.pdbx_description
1 polymer ?
#
loop_
_entity_poly.entity_id
_entity_poly.type
_entity_poly.pdbx_seq_one_letter_code
_entity_poly.pdbx_strand_id
1 'polypeptide(L)'
;MAKSKNTIESRIDYSILLPVLILLLVGLVSIFIATNFDYPKNLVQVMSQQVLWIFLGSVLAFVVMLFNTEFLWKVTPWLYIFGLVLMVLPLVFYSPALVASTGAKNWVSIGSVTLFQPSEFMKISYILFLSRIGVWAKQGKEVTNLQDDWLLLFQYVAVTLPVLGLLVLQGDMGTALVFLAILAGIVVVSGISWRIILPVVLAFATGLALFVMIFTTDWGKEAMLKMGVQTYQINRISAWLDPFTYADGIAFQQTQGMISIGTGGIYGKGFNHLELNVPVRESDMIFTVIAEDFGLVGGGLVLLTYLFLIYRMLRVTFKSNNRFYTFISTGFIMMIVFHIFENIGAAVGILL
;
A
#
# COMPACT_ATOMS: atom_id res chain seq x y z
N MET A 1 10.45 -42.33 -9.09
CA MET A 1 9.97 -41.07 -8.50
C MET A 1 11.00 -40.60 -7.48
N ALA A 2 11.85 -39.65 -7.84
CA ALA A 2 12.84 -39.08 -6.93
C ALA A 2 12.12 -38.21 -5.89
N LYS A 3 12.22 -38.54 -4.59
CA LYS A 3 11.85 -37.66 -3.49
C LYS A 3 12.64 -36.35 -3.67
N SER A 4 11.95 -35.27 -4.10
CA SER A 4 12.51 -33.93 -4.05
C SER A 4 12.99 -33.69 -2.62
N LYS A 5 14.29 -33.55 -2.42
CA LYS A 5 14.88 -33.13 -1.16
C LYS A 5 14.30 -31.73 -0.88
N ASN A 6 13.46 -31.60 0.15
CA ASN A 6 12.99 -30.31 0.68
C ASN A 6 14.19 -29.58 1.31
N THR A 7 15.11 -29.13 0.50
CA THR A 7 16.21 -28.25 0.92
C THR A 7 15.68 -26.82 0.96
N ILE A 8 16.15 -26.01 1.91
CA ILE A 8 15.80 -24.58 2.05
C ILE A 8 16.02 -23.85 0.71
N GLU A 9 17.06 -24.23 -0.05
CA GLU A 9 17.35 -23.68 -1.38
C GLU A 9 16.20 -23.86 -2.38
N SER A 10 15.44 -24.98 -2.29
CA SER A 10 14.29 -25.21 -3.19
C SER A 10 13.08 -24.30 -2.90
N ARG A 11 13.10 -23.57 -1.79
CA ARG A 11 12.05 -22.62 -1.39
C ARG A 11 12.34 -21.18 -1.82
N ILE A 12 13.55 -20.88 -2.28
CA ILE A 12 13.97 -19.55 -2.69
C ILE A 12 13.87 -19.43 -4.21
N ASP A 13 13.04 -18.51 -4.69
CA ASP A 13 13.04 -18.09 -6.09
C ASP A 13 13.93 -16.85 -6.27
N TYR A 14 15.15 -17.07 -6.76
CA TYR A 14 16.12 -15.99 -7.00
C TYR A 14 15.62 -14.93 -7.99
N SER A 15 14.66 -15.28 -8.85
CA SER A 15 14.09 -14.33 -9.80
C SER A 15 13.10 -13.35 -9.15
N ILE A 16 12.57 -13.67 -7.95
CA ILE A 16 11.83 -12.75 -7.10
C ILE A 16 12.80 -11.98 -6.19
N LEU A 17 13.81 -12.66 -5.67
CA LEU A 17 14.78 -12.05 -4.76
C LEU A 17 15.57 -10.92 -5.42
N LEU A 18 15.99 -11.11 -6.67
CA LEU A 18 16.81 -10.12 -7.40
C LEU A 18 16.13 -8.74 -7.52
N PRO A 19 14.89 -8.61 -8.04
CA PRO A 19 14.24 -7.30 -8.10
C PRO A 19 13.99 -6.71 -6.72
N VAL A 20 13.73 -7.51 -5.69
CA VAL A 20 13.61 -7.02 -4.30
C VAL A 20 14.92 -6.41 -3.83
N LEU A 21 16.07 -7.07 -4.06
CA LEU A 21 17.37 -6.53 -3.70
C LEU A 21 17.71 -5.25 -4.46
N ILE A 22 17.38 -5.17 -5.76
CA ILE A 22 17.55 -3.94 -6.55
C ILE A 22 16.73 -2.80 -5.94
N LEU A 23 15.44 -3.03 -5.64
CA LEU A 23 14.58 -2.01 -5.04
C LEU A 23 15.06 -1.58 -3.65
N LEU A 24 15.56 -2.50 -2.83
CA LEU A 24 16.16 -2.17 -1.53
C LEU A 24 17.41 -1.30 -1.68
N LEU A 25 18.27 -1.60 -2.64
CA LEU A 25 19.46 -0.78 -2.91
C LEU A 25 19.09 0.61 -3.41
N VAL A 26 18.16 0.71 -4.37
CA VAL A 26 17.66 1.99 -4.86
C VAL A 26 17.03 2.78 -3.71
N GLY A 27 16.22 2.13 -2.86
CA GLY A 27 15.64 2.76 -1.68
C GLY A 27 16.68 3.30 -0.72
N LEU A 28 17.72 2.52 -0.38
CA LEU A 28 18.82 2.97 0.48
C LEU A 28 19.56 4.18 -0.09
N VAL A 29 19.87 4.15 -1.40
CA VAL A 29 20.55 5.27 -2.09
C VAL A 29 19.64 6.50 -2.07
N SER A 30 18.36 6.36 -2.38
CA SER A 30 17.42 7.48 -2.41
C SER A 30 17.21 8.09 -1.03
N ILE A 31 17.10 7.28 0.04
CA ILE A 31 17.00 7.76 1.43
C ILE A 31 18.30 8.48 1.84
N PHE A 32 19.46 7.94 1.43
CA PHE A 32 20.75 8.61 1.68
C PHE A 32 20.77 10.00 1.06
N ILE A 33 20.41 10.13 -0.21
CA ILE A 33 20.38 11.41 -0.95
C ILE A 33 19.40 12.39 -0.29
N ALA A 34 18.15 11.93 -0.02
CA ALA A 34 17.12 12.74 0.63
C ALA A 34 17.59 13.27 1.99
N THR A 35 18.06 12.36 2.85
CA THR A 35 18.47 12.72 4.22
C THR A 35 19.72 13.59 4.23
N ASN A 36 20.67 13.36 3.30
CA ASN A 36 21.87 14.17 3.18
C ASN A 36 21.55 15.61 2.78
N PHE A 37 20.50 15.81 1.97
CA PHE A 37 20.06 17.14 1.55
C PHE A 37 19.22 17.82 2.64
N ASP A 38 18.15 17.15 3.14
CA ASP A 38 17.16 17.76 4.02
C ASP A 38 17.62 17.79 5.50
N TYR A 39 18.31 16.72 5.98
CA TYR A 39 18.66 16.51 7.40
C TYR A 39 20.07 15.93 7.59
N PRO A 40 21.15 16.58 7.11
CA PRO A 40 22.49 15.98 7.12
C PRO A 40 22.98 15.58 8.51
N LYS A 41 22.53 16.26 9.57
CA LYS A 41 22.87 15.93 10.97
C LYS A 41 22.28 14.57 11.42
N ASN A 42 21.20 14.13 10.81
CA ASN A 42 20.50 12.90 11.18
C ASN A 42 20.85 11.73 10.24
N LEU A 43 21.72 11.95 9.26
CA LEU A 43 22.05 10.97 8.21
C LEU A 43 22.44 9.60 8.79
N VAL A 44 23.36 9.56 9.73
CA VAL A 44 23.84 8.29 10.33
C VAL A 44 22.70 7.58 11.07
N GLN A 45 21.87 8.33 11.78
CA GLN A 45 20.74 7.76 12.51
C GLN A 45 19.72 7.16 11.56
N VAL A 46 19.27 7.89 10.52
CA VAL A 46 18.27 7.41 9.55
C VAL A 46 18.80 6.20 8.80
N MET A 47 20.04 6.26 8.30
CA MET A 47 20.64 5.14 7.58
C MET A 47 20.82 3.89 8.45
N SER A 48 21.26 4.05 9.70
CA SER A 48 21.39 2.90 10.61
C SER A 48 20.04 2.26 10.94
N GLN A 49 19.00 3.06 11.13
CA GLN A 49 17.63 2.57 11.31
C GLN A 49 17.14 1.80 10.07
N GLN A 50 17.38 2.33 8.87
CA GLN A 50 16.96 1.67 7.62
C GLN A 50 17.66 0.32 7.42
N VAL A 51 18.97 0.26 7.66
CA VAL A 51 19.73 -1.01 7.60
C VAL A 51 19.21 -2.00 8.65
N LEU A 52 18.91 -1.54 9.87
CA LEU A 52 18.30 -2.38 10.91
C LEU A 52 16.97 -2.97 10.47
N TRP A 53 16.09 -2.15 9.86
CA TRP A 53 14.78 -2.62 9.37
C TRP A 53 14.91 -3.62 8.23
N ILE A 54 15.86 -3.41 7.32
CA ILE A 54 16.16 -4.38 6.25
C ILE A 54 16.65 -5.71 6.84
N PHE A 55 17.53 -5.67 7.83
CA PHE A 55 18.01 -6.87 8.51
C PHE A 55 16.87 -7.61 9.22
N LEU A 56 16.06 -6.90 10.02
CA LEU A 56 14.89 -7.50 10.71
C LEU A 56 13.88 -8.07 9.73
N GLY A 57 13.59 -7.37 8.63
CA GLY A 57 12.71 -7.84 7.56
C GLY A 57 13.25 -9.11 6.89
N SER A 58 14.56 -9.18 6.64
CA SER A 58 15.22 -10.36 6.07
C SER A 58 15.14 -11.56 7.00
N VAL A 59 15.37 -11.36 8.30
CA VAL A 59 15.21 -12.41 9.33
C VAL A 59 13.76 -12.90 9.38
N LEU A 60 12.79 -11.98 9.38
CA LEU A 60 11.38 -12.34 9.39
C LEU A 60 11.00 -13.13 8.13
N ALA A 61 11.44 -12.71 6.95
CA ALA A 61 11.22 -13.42 5.69
C ALA A 61 11.79 -14.85 5.76
N PHE A 62 12.99 -15.01 6.31
CA PHE A 62 13.60 -16.33 6.52
C PHE A 62 12.75 -17.19 7.47
N VAL A 63 12.29 -16.64 8.59
CA VAL A 63 11.43 -17.36 9.56
C VAL A 63 10.12 -17.79 8.90
N VAL A 64 9.47 -16.91 8.13
CA VAL A 64 8.21 -17.22 7.43
C VAL A 64 8.40 -18.34 6.41
N MET A 65 9.55 -18.40 5.72
CA MET A 65 9.86 -19.50 4.79
C MET A 65 9.94 -20.88 5.44
N LEU A 66 10.17 -20.97 6.76
CA LEU A 66 10.20 -22.25 7.48
C LEU A 66 8.81 -22.85 7.66
N PHE A 67 7.75 -22.01 7.62
CA PHE A 67 6.38 -22.48 7.81
C PHE A 67 5.84 -23.19 6.58
N ASN A 68 5.05 -24.24 6.83
CA ASN A 68 4.34 -24.95 5.78
C ASN A 68 2.91 -24.39 5.62
N THR A 69 2.28 -24.75 4.50
CA THR A 69 0.92 -24.29 4.16
C THR A 69 -0.11 -24.68 5.23
N GLU A 70 0.02 -25.87 5.83
CA GLU A 70 -0.92 -26.35 6.85
C GLU A 70 -0.85 -25.53 8.13
N PHE A 71 0.37 -25.16 8.54
CA PHE A 71 0.58 -24.28 9.68
C PHE A 71 -0.03 -22.90 9.44
N LEU A 72 0.29 -22.28 8.29
CA LEU A 72 -0.28 -20.98 7.90
C LEU A 72 -1.82 -21.03 7.88
N TRP A 73 -2.39 -22.09 7.32
CA TRP A 73 -3.83 -22.28 7.30
C TRP A 73 -4.46 -22.31 8.69
N LYS A 74 -3.83 -23.03 9.64
CA LYS A 74 -4.33 -23.17 11.01
C LYS A 74 -4.21 -21.89 11.82
N VAL A 75 -3.11 -21.17 11.64
CA VAL A 75 -2.80 -19.96 12.43
C VAL A 75 -3.52 -18.71 11.90
N THR A 76 -3.90 -18.69 10.63
CA THR A 76 -4.52 -17.53 9.97
C THR A 76 -5.66 -16.86 10.76
N PRO A 77 -6.67 -17.54 11.33
CA PRO A 77 -7.74 -16.87 12.10
C PRO A 77 -7.20 -16.14 13.33
N TRP A 78 -6.22 -16.73 14.00
CA TRP A 78 -5.60 -16.15 15.18
C TRP A 78 -4.74 -14.92 14.83
N LEU A 79 -4.04 -14.98 13.70
CA LEU A 79 -3.29 -13.83 13.19
C LEU A 79 -4.24 -12.66 12.85
N TYR A 80 -5.40 -12.94 12.25
CA TYR A 80 -6.39 -11.92 11.94
C TYR A 80 -6.95 -11.26 13.22
N ILE A 81 -7.38 -12.06 14.22
CA ILE A 81 -7.88 -11.54 15.51
C ILE A 81 -6.79 -10.74 16.22
N PHE A 82 -5.57 -11.27 16.26
CA PHE A 82 -4.42 -10.57 16.85
C PHE A 82 -4.13 -9.24 16.12
N GLY A 83 -4.22 -9.22 14.79
CA GLY A 83 -4.08 -8.01 13.98
C GLY A 83 -5.13 -6.95 14.34
N LEU A 84 -6.40 -7.36 14.51
CA LEU A 84 -7.46 -6.44 14.96
C LEU A 84 -7.16 -5.86 16.35
N VAL A 85 -6.68 -6.67 17.28
CA VAL A 85 -6.28 -6.20 18.62
C VAL A 85 -5.11 -5.21 18.52
N LEU A 86 -4.11 -5.50 17.70
CA LEU A 86 -3.00 -4.58 17.47
C LEU A 86 -3.48 -3.24 16.89
N MET A 87 -4.44 -3.25 15.97
CA MET A 87 -4.99 -2.03 15.36
C MET A 87 -5.75 -1.13 16.35
N VAL A 88 -6.14 -1.63 17.52
CA VAL A 88 -6.72 -0.80 18.59
C VAL A 88 -5.64 0.00 19.33
N LEU A 89 -4.40 -0.49 19.38
CA LEU A 89 -3.33 0.13 20.18
C LEU A 89 -3.05 1.60 19.81
N PRO A 90 -3.00 2.02 18.52
CA PRO A 90 -2.74 3.42 18.19
C PRO A 90 -3.84 4.38 18.65
N LEU A 91 -5.05 3.90 18.90
CA LEU A 91 -6.12 4.74 19.45
C LEU A 91 -5.85 5.17 20.90
N VAL A 92 -5.02 4.38 21.63
CA VAL A 92 -4.64 4.61 23.02
C VAL A 92 -3.19 5.12 23.13
N PHE A 93 -2.29 4.51 22.38
CA PHE A 93 -0.84 4.77 22.45
C PHE A 93 -0.38 5.48 21.16
N TYR A 94 -0.61 6.79 21.06
CA TYR A 94 -0.22 7.61 19.91
C TYR A 94 0.63 8.80 20.34
N SER A 95 1.37 9.38 19.41
CA SER A 95 2.10 10.63 19.60
C SER A 95 1.23 11.83 19.19
N PRO A 96 0.89 12.74 20.10
CA PRO A 96 0.13 13.95 19.74
C PRO A 96 0.84 14.81 18.67
N ALA A 97 2.18 14.84 18.68
CA ALA A 97 2.97 15.57 17.70
C ALA A 97 2.82 14.98 16.29
N LEU A 98 2.84 13.65 16.16
CA LEU A 98 2.61 12.99 14.88
C LEU A 98 1.16 13.21 14.39
N VAL A 99 0.20 13.11 15.29
CA VAL A 99 -1.22 13.35 14.91
C VAL A 99 -1.42 14.80 14.46
N ALA A 100 -0.76 15.76 15.07
CA ALA A 100 -0.84 17.15 14.66
C ALA A 100 -0.25 17.39 13.25
N SER A 101 0.76 16.61 12.84
CA SER A 101 1.38 16.72 11.51
C SER A 101 0.68 15.88 10.44
N THR A 102 0.26 14.65 10.77
CA THR A 102 -0.31 13.70 9.80
C THR A 102 -1.84 13.67 9.76
N GLY A 103 -2.49 14.09 10.84
CA GLY A 103 -3.94 13.97 11.03
C GLY A 103 -4.43 12.57 11.39
N ALA A 104 -3.56 11.57 11.49
CA ALA A 104 -3.91 10.17 11.70
C ALA A 104 -3.27 9.58 12.97
N LYS A 105 -4.03 8.70 13.67
CA LYS A 105 -3.59 7.92 14.83
C LYS A 105 -3.25 6.51 14.40
N ASN A 106 -2.27 6.33 13.52
CA ASN A 106 -1.96 5.04 12.90
C ASN A 106 -0.64 4.40 13.37
N TRP A 107 0.16 5.13 14.15
CA TRP A 107 1.42 4.66 14.72
C TRP A 107 1.32 4.44 16.22
N VAL A 108 1.79 3.29 16.69
CA VAL A 108 2.00 3.04 18.12
C VAL A 108 3.23 3.78 18.58
N SER A 109 3.07 4.68 19.55
CA SER A 109 4.16 5.49 20.11
C SER A 109 4.13 5.45 21.62
N ILE A 110 5.30 5.35 22.24
CA ILE A 110 5.49 5.44 23.71
C ILE A 110 6.39 6.63 24.00
N GLY A 111 5.78 7.68 24.55
CA GLY A 111 6.47 8.96 24.72
C GLY A 111 6.82 9.58 23.37
N SER A 112 8.12 9.85 23.15
CA SER A 112 8.64 10.41 21.90
C SER A 112 9.08 9.34 20.87
N VAL A 113 9.02 8.05 21.23
CA VAL A 113 9.51 6.97 20.37
C VAL A 113 8.33 6.32 19.62
N THR A 114 8.39 6.37 18.30
CA THR A 114 7.47 5.65 17.42
C THR A 114 7.99 4.23 17.20
N LEU A 115 7.16 3.23 17.45
CA LEU A 115 7.54 1.82 17.41
C LEU A 115 7.24 1.18 16.06
N PHE A 116 5.95 1.06 15.72
CA PHE A 116 5.49 0.41 14.49
C PHE A 116 4.06 0.83 14.13
N GLN A 117 3.66 0.55 12.91
CA GLN A 117 2.30 0.75 12.41
C GLN A 117 1.57 -0.61 12.37
N PRO A 118 0.55 -0.85 13.21
CA PRO A 118 -0.16 -2.12 13.27
C PRO A 118 -0.85 -2.55 11.99
N SER A 119 -1.26 -1.61 11.14
CA SER A 119 -1.89 -1.90 9.85
C SER A 119 -0.94 -2.65 8.90
N GLU A 120 0.39 -2.52 9.05
CA GLU A 120 1.35 -3.31 8.25
C GLU A 120 1.24 -4.81 8.54
N PHE A 121 1.16 -5.18 9.82
CA PHE A 121 0.89 -6.55 10.22
C PHE A 121 -0.52 -6.99 9.80
N MET A 122 -1.50 -6.09 9.94
CA MET A 122 -2.90 -6.40 9.60
C MET A 122 -3.06 -6.68 8.11
N LYS A 123 -2.38 -5.98 7.20
CA LYS A 123 -2.41 -6.25 5.75
C LYS A 123 -2.05 -7.71 5.45
N ILE A 124 -0.97 -8.22 6.06
CA ILE A 124 -0.52 -9.60 5.87
C ILE A 124 -1.55 -10.60 6.40
N SER A 125 -2.02 -10.42 7.63
CA SER A 125 -3.01 -11.31 8.26
C SER A 125 -4.36 -11.30 7.55
N TYR A 126 -4.76 -10.14 7.03
CA TYR A 126 -5.97 -9.95 6.24
C TYR A 126 -5.90 -10.70 4.89
N ILE A 127 -4.79 -10.58 4.15
CA ILE A 127 -4.56 -11.34 2.91
C ILE A 127 -4.68 -12.84 3.18
N LEU A 128 -4.03 -13.34 4.22
CA LEU A 128 -4.10 -14.75 4.61
C LEU A 128 -5.53 -15.18 4.93
N PHE A 129 -6.26 -14.36 5.68
CA PHE A 129 -7.60 -14.72 6.12
C PHE A 129 -8.63 -14.69 4.97
N LEU A 130 -8.60 -13.68 4.10
CA LEU A 130 -9.42 -13.67 2.89
C LEU A 130 -9.10 -14.86 1.98
N SER A 131 -7.80 -15.18 1.82
CA SER A 131 -7.35 -16.34 1.03
C SER A 131 -7.94 -17.64 1.57
N ARG A 132 -7.97 -17.80 2.90
CA ARG A 132 -8.56 -18.96 3.54
C ARG A 132 -10.08 -19.06 3.29
N ILE A 133 -10.80 -17.94 3.41
CA ILE A 133 -12.24 -17.89 3.11
C ILE A 133 -12.51 -18.29 1.67
N GLY A 134 -11.77 -17.74 0.71
CA GLY A 134 -11.93 -18.02 -0.72
C GLY A 134 -11.72 -19.50 -1.07
N VAL A 135 -10.71 -20.13 -0.47
CA VAL A 135 -10.48 -21.56 -0.67
C VAL A 135 -11.58 -22.40 -0.03
N TRP A 136 -11.95 -22.06 1.21
CA TRP A 136 -12.98 -22.81 1.94
C TRP A 136 -14.36 -22.76 1.28
N ALA A 137 -14.76 -21.58 0.81
CA ALA A 137 -16.07 -21.40 0.16
C ALA A 137 -16.23 -22.20 -1.14
N LYS A 138 -15.12 -22.51 -1.82
CA LYS A 138 -15.11 -23.27 -3.09
C LYS A 138 -14.66 -24.73 -2.95
N GLN A 139 -14.43 -25.17 -1.73
CA GLN A 139 -14.03 -26.55 -1.47
C GLN A 139 -15.19 -27.51 -1.74
N GLY A 140 -14.99 -28.48 -2.66
CA GLY A 140 -15.98 -29.49 -3.02
C GLY A 140 -17.09 -29.01 -3.97
N LYS A 141 -17.02 -27.79 -4.51
CA LYS A 141 -17.99 -27.25 -5.48
C LYS A 141 -17.36 -27.10 -6.87
N GLU A 142 -17.86 -27.85 -7.84
CA GLU A 142 -17.45 -27.70 -9.25
C GLU A 142 -18.14 -26.51 -9.93
N VAL A 143 -19.39 -26.21 -9.55
CA VAL A 143 -20.18 -25.09 -10.03
C VAL A 143 -20.73 -24.31 -8.86
N THR A 144 -20.52 -23.00 -8.86
CA THR A 144 -21.07 -22.08 -7.84
C THR A 144 -22.36 -21.45 -8.36
N ASN A 145 -23.39 -21.40 -7.50
CA ASN A 145 -24.62 -20.69 -7.75
C ASN A 145 -24.46 -19.20 -7.39
N LEU A 146 -25.31 -18.33 -7.94
CA LEU A 146 -25.32 -16.92 -7.56
C LEU A 146 -25.49 -16.69 -6.06
N GLN A 147 -26.22 -17.55 -5.37
CA GLN A 147 -26.38 -17.47 -3.90
C GLN A 147 -25.05 -17.75 -3.16
N ASP A 148 -24.27 -18.72 -3.62
CA ASP A 148 -22.95 -19.03 -3.06
C ASP A 148 -21.99 -17.85 -3.27
N ASP A 149 -22.05 -17.20 -4.42
CA ASP A 149 -21.21 -16.05 -4.75
C ASP A 149 -21.58 -14.82 -3.88
N TRP A 150 -22.88 -14.57 -3.64
CA TRP A 150 -23.34 -13.55 -2.72
C TRP A 150 -22.89 -13.83 -1.27
N LEU A 151 -22.99 -15.09 -0.83
CA LEU A 151 -22.53 -15.50 0.50
C LEU A 151 -21.03 -15.27 0.66
N LEU A 152 -20.24 -15.63 -0.35
CA LEU A 152 -18.80 -15.41 -0.35
C LEU A 152 -18.45 -13.91 -0.29
N LEU A 153 -19.13 -13.10 -1.10
CA LEU A 153 -18.95 -11.65 -1.10
C LEU A 153 -19.31 -11.05 0.28
N PHE A 154 -20.42 -11.50 0.87
CA PHE A 154 -20.82 -11.09 2.21
C PHE A 154 -19.77 -11.45 3.27
N GLN A 155 -19.19 -12.65 3.21
CA GLN A 155 -18.12 -13.07 4.12
C GLN A 155 -16.88 -12.19 3.97
N TYR A 156 -16.48 -11.84 2.74
CA TYR A 156 -15.37 -10.93 2.49
C TYR A 156 -15.65 -9.53 3.06
N VAL A 157 -16.84 -9.00 2.85
CA VAL A 157 -17.24 -7.69 3.38
C VAL A 157 -17.29 -7.73 4.90
N ALA A 158 -17.87 -8.77 5.51
CA ALA A 158 -17.97 -8.91 6.96
C ALA A 158 -16.60 -8.94 7.65
N VAL A 159 -15.59 -9.52 7.01
CA VAL A 159 -14.20 -9.51 7.52
C VAL A 159 -13.52 -8.16 7.27
N THR A 160 -13.87 -7.46 6.21
CA THR A 160 -13.27 -6.17 5.87
C THR A 160 -13.80 -5.03 6.75
N LEU A 161 -15.09 -5.05 7.11
CA LEU A 161 -15.73 -3.99 7.88
C LEU A 161 -15.06 -3.64 9.22
N PRO A 162 -14.64 -4.60 10.07
CA PRO A 162 -13.93 -4.28 11.31
C PRO A 162 -12.62 -3.55 11.07
N VAL A 163 -11.88 -3.94 10.02
CA VAL A 163 -10.61 -3.33 9.65
C VAL A 163 -10.84 -1.88 9.20
N LEU A 164 -11.77 -1.67 8.27
CA LEU A 164 -12.12 -0.34 7.80
C LEU A 164 -12.66 0.55 8.92
N GLY A 165 -13.50 0.00 9.82
CA GLY A 165 -14.00 0.71 10.99
C GLY A 165 -12.88 1.24 11.88
N LEU A 166 -11.86 0.43 12.15
CA LEU A 166 -10.69 0.85 12.93
C LEU A 166 -9.86 1.90 12.19
N LEU A 167 -9.67 1.77 10.87
CA LEU A 167 -8.95 2.75 10.07
C LEU A 167 -9.66 4.11 10.01
N VAL A 168 -11.00 4.12 9.93
CA VAL A 168 -11.80 5.34 10.03
C VAL A 168 -11.61 6.01 11.40
N LEU A 169 -11.61 5.24 12.50
CA LEU A 169 -11.36 5.77 13.85
C LEU A 169 -9.92 6.30 14.01
N GLN A 170 -8.97 5.73 13.28
CA GLN A 170 -7.57 6.19 13.25
C GLN A 170 -7.38 7.41 12.35
N GLY A 171 -8.32 7.72 11.45
CA GLY A 171 -8.18 8.78 10.45
C GLY A 171 -7.27 8.39 9.27
N ASP A 172 -7.01 7.08 9.06
CA ASP A 172 -6.07 6.57 8.06
C ASP A 172 -6.81 6.06 6.80
N MET A 173 -7.24 7.00 5.96
CA MET A 173 -7.98 6.71 4.74
C MET A 173 -7.09 6.11 3.64
N GLY A 174 -5.82 6.51 3.54
CA GLY A 174 -4.88 5.95 2.56
C GLY A 174 -4.72 4.45 2.76
N THR A 175 -4.41 4.02 3.98
CA THR A 175 -4.33 2.59 4.30
C THR A 175 -5.66 1.85 4.06
N ALA A 176 -6.82 2.50 4.29
CA ALA A 176 -8.12 1.87 3.99
C ALA A 176 -8.27 1.53 2.50
N LEU A 177 -7.80 2.38 1.61
CA LEU A 177 -7.81 2.11 0.17
C LEU A 177 -6.92 0.92 -0.21
N VAL A 178 -5.79 0.70 0.48
CA VAL A 178 -4.94 -0.49 0.31
C VAL A 178 -5.74 -1.77 0.62
N PHE A 179 -6.48 -1.80 1.74
CA PHE A 179 -7.32 -2.95 2.10
C PHE A 179 -8.44 -3.19 1.08
N LEU A 180 -9.04 -2.14 0.54
CA LEU A 180 -10.05 -2.25 -0.52
C LEU A 180 -9.44 -2.76 -1.83
N ALA A 181 -8.22 -2.35 -2.20
CA ALA A 181 -7.51 -2.87 -3.36
C ALA A 181 -7.20 -4.37 -3.21
N ILE A 182 -6.73 -4.80 -2.03
CA ILE A 182 -6.52 -6.21 -1.72
C ILE A 182 -7.82 -6.99 -1.86
N LEU A 183 -8.92 -6.48 -1.28
CA LEU A 183 -10.25 -7.09 -1.39
C LEU A 183 -10.68 -7.25 -2.85
N ALA A 184 -10.57 -6.18 -3.64
CA ALA A 184 -10.96 -6.18 -5.04
C ALA A 184 -10.21 -7.26 -5.84
N GLY A 185 -8.89 -7.37 -5.66
CA GLY A 185 -8.08 -8.39 -6.32
C GLY A 185 -8.49 -9.82 -5.93
N ILE A 186 -8.72 -10.06 -4.64
CA ILE A 186 -9.14 -11.37 -4.14
C ILE A 186 -10.55 -11.72 -4.65
N VAL A 187 -11.49 -10.76 -4.66
CA VAL A 187 -12.84 -10.95 -5.20
C VAL A 187 -12.80 -11.36 -6.69
N VAL A 188 -11.98 -10.70 -7.50
CA VAL A 188 -11.84 -11.02 -8.93
C VAL A 188 -11.31 -12.44 -9.12
N VAL A 189 -10.27 -12.84 -8.38
CA VAL A 189 -9.67 -14.18 -8.51
C VAL A 189 -10.52 -15.26 -7.84
N SER A 190 -11.42 -14.90 -6.92
CA SER A 190 -12.36 -15.84 -6.30
C SER A 190 -13.31 -16.47 -7.29
N GLY A 191 -13.43 -15.95 -8.52
CA GLY A 191 -14.35 -16.44 -9.53
C GLY A 191 -15.82 -16.22 -9.14
N ILE A 192 -16.10 -15.14 -8.41
CA ILE A 192 -17.45 -14.62 -8.21
C ILE A 192 -18.01 -14.19 -9.58
N SER A 193 -19.27 -14.45 -9.82
CA SER A 193 -19.92 -14.15 -11.09
C SER A 193 -19.81 -12.66 -11.45
N TRP A 194 -19.41 -12.37 -12.69
CA TRP A 194 -19.40 -11.00 -13.23
C TRP A 194 -20.76 -10.30 -13.17
N ARG A 195 -21.86 -11.08 -13.07
CA ARG A 195 -23.21 -10.53 -12.85
C ARG A 195 -23.36 -9.82 -11.50
N ILE A 196 -22.47 -10.11 -10.54
CA ILE A 196 -22.41 -9.45 -9.23
C ILE A 196 -21.33 -8.35 -9.25
N ILE A 197 -20.14 -8.67 -9.76
CA ILE A 197 -18.99 -7.74 -9.74
C ILE A 197 -19.29 -6.50 -10.59
N LEU A 198 -19.79 -6.68 -11.82
CA LEU A 198 -19.97 -5.57 -12.75
C LEU A 198 -20.97 -4.51 -12.25
N PRO A 199 -22.17 -4.85 -11.72
CA PRO A 199 -23.07 -3.85 -11.13
C PRO A 199 -22.44 -3.10 -9.93
N VAL A 200 -21.68 -3.79 -9.07
CA VAL A 200 -21.02 -3.16 -7.93
C VAL A 200 -19.95 -2.16 -8.40
N VAL A 201 -19.12 -2.57 -9.37
CA VAL A 201 -18.09 -1.68 -9.95
C VAL A 201 -18.73 -0.48 -10.65
N LEU A 202 -19.78 -0.71 -11.44
CA LEU A 202 -20.51 0.37 -12.14
C LEU A 202 -21.17 1.34 -11.15
N ALA A 203 -21.80 0.82 -10.09
CA ALA A 203 -22.41 1.64 -9.06
C ALA A 203 -21.36 2.52 -8.34
N PHE A 204 -20.19 1.92 -8.00
CA PHE A 204 -19.09 2.66 -7.41
C PHE A 204 -18.52 3.73 -8.37
N ALA A 205 -18.26 3.38 -9.63
CA ALA A 205 -17.73 4.30 -10.63
C ALA A 205 -18.72 5.46 -10.91
N THR A 206 -20.02 5.14 -11.02
CA THR A 206 -21.07 6.15 -11.18
C THR A 206 -21.16 7.05 -9.95
N GLY A 207 -21.13 6.49 -8.75
CA GLY A 207 -21.13 7.23 -7.51
C GLY A 207 -19.93 8.19 -7.41
N LEU A 208 -18.73 7.72 -7.76
CA LEU A 208 -17.54 8.55 -7.79
C LEU A 208 -17.63 9.66 -8.84
N ALA A 209 -18.10 9.34 -10.05
CA ALA A 209 -18.28 10.33 -11.12
C ALA A 209 -19.29 11.41 -10.73
N LEU A 210 -20.41 11.03 -10.11
CA LEU A 210 -21.42 11.97 -9.58
C LEU A 210 -20.85 12.81 -8.45
N PHE A 211 -20.05 12.21 -7.55
CA PHE A 211 -19.39 12.95 -6.48
C PHE A 211 -18.46 14.01 -7.03
N VAL A 212 -17.58 13.66 -7.98
CA VAL A 212 -16.68 14.63 -8.62
C VAL A 212 -17.47 15.72 -9.35
N MET A 213 -18.50 15.34 -10.11
CA MET A 213 -19.34 16.29 -10.84
C MET A 213 -20.03 17.29 -9.88
N ILE A 214 -20.58 16.82 -8.76
CA ILE A 214 -21.21 17.68 -7.75
C ILE A 214 -20.15 18.56 -7.07
N PHE A 215 -19.00 17.99 -6.71
CA PHE A 215 -17.92 18.68 -6.03
C PHE A 215 -17.32 19.84 -6.84
N THR A 216 -17.29 19.74 -8.17
CA THR A 216 -16.78 20.82 -9.05
C THR A 216 -17.72 22.01 -9.14
N THR A 217 -18.97 21.91 -8.62
CA THR A 217 -19.94 23.00 -8.61
C THR A 217 -19.93 23.76 -7.28
N ASP A 218 -20.16 25.06 -7.29
CA ASP A 218 -20.24 25.87 -6.08
C ASP A 218 -21.39 25.42 -5.18
N TRP A 219 -22.54 25.08 -5.77
CA TRP A 219 -23.68 24.51 -5.06
C TRP A 219 -23.32 23.21 -4.33
N GLY A 220 -22.53 22.33 -4.97
CA GLY A 220 -22.10 21.07 -4.34
C GLY A 220 -21.19 21.30 -3.15
N LYS A 221 -20.27 22.26 -3.23
CA LYS A 221 -19.40 22.64 -2.10
C LYS A 221 -20.22 23.19 -0.92
N GLU A 222 -21.19 24.05 -1.21
CA GLU A 222 -22.10 24.57 -0.18
C GLU A 222 -22.97 23.47 0.46
N ALA A 223 -23.46 22.53 -0.34
CA ALA A 223 -24.23 21.39 0.16
C ALA A 223 -23.39 20.52 1.10
N MET A 224 -22.12 20.25 0.77
CA MET A 224 -21.20 19.49 1.62
C MET A 224 -20.92 20.22 2.95
N LEU A 225 -20.73 21.53 2.91
CA LEU A 225 -20.57 22.33 4.13
C LEU A 225 -21.81 22.24 5.04
N LYS A 226 -23.02 22.31 4.46
CA LYS A 226 -24.26 22.11 5.20
C LYS A 226 -24.44 20.71 5.78
N MET A 227 -23.86 19.70 5.15
CA MET A 227 -23.82 18.32 5.64
C MET A 227 -22.76 18.09 6.73
N GLY A 228 -21.99 19.11 7.10
CA GLY A 228 -20.99 19.03 8.16
C GLY A 228 -19.58 18.65 7.67
N VAL A 229 -19.34 18.58 6.35
CA VAL A 229 -17.99 18.42 5.80
C VAL A 229 -17.19 19.68 6.13
N GLN A 230 -16.00 19.48 6.70
CA GLN A 230 -15.18 20.61 7.14
C GLN A 230 -14.49 21.29 5.95
N THR A 231 -14.31 22.59 6.03
CA THR A 231 -13.70 23.41 4.96
C THR A 231 -12.31 22.88 4.54
N TYR A 232 -11.52 22.37 5.51
CA TYR A 232 -10.21 21.84 5.19
C TYR A 232 -10.26 20.58 4.29
N GLN A 233 -11.31 19.75 4.41
CA GLN A 233 -11.50 18.57 3.56
C GLN A 233 -11.87 18.98 2.13
N ILE A 234 -12.72 20.00 1.99
CA ILE A 234 -13.06 20.58 0.69
C ILE A 234 -11.81 21.18 0.03
N ASN A 235 -11.01 21.91 0.82
CA ASN A 235 -9.79 22.53 0.31
C ASN A 235 -8.75 21.47 -0.15
N ARG A 236 -8.64 20.33 0.54
CA ARG A 236 -7.78 19.22 0.09
C ARG A 236 -8.18 18.71 -1.30
N ILE A 237 -9.47 18.43 -1.51
CA ILE A 237 -9.94 17.94 -2.81
C ILE A 237 -9.77 19.02 -3.88
N SER A 238 -10.02 20.30 -3.56
CA SER A 238 -9.79 21.42 -4.48
C SER A 238 -8.31 21.56 -4.86
N ALA A 239 -7.42 21.42 -3.88
CA ALA A 239 -5.97 21.45 -4.08
C ALA A 239 -5.48 20.28 -4.93
N TRP A 240 -6.11 19.12 -4.83
CA TRP A 240 -5.80 17.99 -5.71
C TRP A 240 -6.23 18.23 -7.17
N LEU A 241 -7.40 18.84 -7.39
CA LEU A 241 -7.88 19.15 -8.73
C LEU A 241 -7.10 20.28 -9.42
N ASP A 242 -6.62 21.25 -8.63
CA ASP A 242 -5.81 22.38 -9.11
C ASP A 242 -4.67 22.70 -8.14
N PRO A 243 -3.61 21.85 -8.11
CA PRO A 243 -2.55 21.98 -7.11
C PRO A 243 -1.77 23.27 -7.21
N PHE A 244 -1.63 23.85 -8.41
CA PHE A 244 -0.82 25.07 -8.61
C PHE A 244 -1.50 26.31 -8.03
N THR A 245 -2.81 26.38 -7.99
CA THR A 245 -3.56 27.47 -7.32
C THR A 245 -3.37 27.43 -5.80
N TYR A 246 -3.10 26.26 -5.22
CA TYR A 246 -2.90 26.07 -3.78
C TYR A 246 -1.43 25.77 -3.40
N ALA A 247 -0.48 26.13 -4.29
CA ALA A 247 0.93 25.78 -4.17
C ALA A 247 1.62 26.30 -2.90
N ASP A 248 1.22 27.48 -2.40
CA ASP A 248 1.80 28.09 -1.19
C ASP A 248 1.20 27.55 0.10
N GLY A 249 0.32 26.54 0.04
CA GLY A 249 -0.42 26.02 1.18
C GLY A 249 -0.57 24.50 1.16
N ILE A 250 -1.82 24.06 1.09
CA ILE A 250 -2.18 22.63 1.22
C ILE A 250 -1.55 21.75 0.13
N ALA A 251 -1.36 22.28 -1.09
CA ALA A 251 -0.74 21.56 -2.20
C ALA A 251 0.79 21.75 -2.30
N PHE A 252 1.44 22.41 -1.33
CA PHE A 252 2.87 22.70 -1.39
C PHE A 252 3.71 21.43 -1.63
N GLN A 253 3.50 20.38 -0.86
CA GLN A 253 4.23 19.11 -1.00
C GLN A 253 4.06 18.52 -2.41
N GLN A 254 2.83 18.48 -2.91
CA GLN A 254 2.49 17.91 -4.20
C GLN A 254 3.09 18.73 -5.36
N THR A 255 2.97 20.06 -5.31
CA THR A 255 3.52 20.94 -6.33
C THR A 255 5.04 20.90 -6.37
N GLN A 256 5.71 20.94 -5.21
CA GLN A 256 7.15 20.78 -5.12
C GLN A 256 7.60 19.43 -5.68
N GLY A 257 6.88 18.35 -5.38
CA GLY A 257 7.14 17.02 -5.93
C GLY A 257 7.04 16.99 -7.46
N MET A 258 5.97 17.55 -8.04
CA MET A 258 5.80 17.62 -9.49
C MET A 258 6.89 18.47 -10.17
N ILE A 259 7.27 19.61 -9.59
CA ILE A 259 8.34 20.45 -10.11
C ILE A 259 9.68 19.70 -10.04
N SER A 260 9.98 19.04 -8.93
CA SER A 260 11.18 18.22 -8.73
C SER A 260 11.31 17.15 -9.83
N ILE A 261 10.24 16.39 -10.08
CA ILE A 261 10.20 15.37 -11.14
C ILE A 261 10.40 16.01 -12.52
N GLY A 262 9.70 17.11 -12.77
CA GLY A 262 9.78 17.82 -14.08
C GLY A 262 11.17 18.38 -14.37
N THR A 263 11.87 18.88 -13.36
CA THR A 263 13.22 19.43 -13.49
C THR A 263 14.30 18.38 -13.74
N GLY A 264 14.06 17.11 -13.35
CA GLY A 264 14.98 16.00 -13.62
C GLY A 264 15.13 15.65 -15.11
N GLY A 265 14.12 15.97 -15.95
CA GLY A 265 14.18 15.70 -17.40
C GLY A 265 14.38 14.22 -17.71
N ILE A 266 15.14 13.92 -18.78
CA ILE A 266 15.36 12.54 -19.25
C ILE A 266 16.42 11.82 -18.41
N TYR A 267 17.56 12.43 -18.13
CA TYR A 267 18.73 11.79 -17.51
C TYR A 267 18.95 12.18 -16.05
N GLY A 268 18.17 13.14 -15.53
CA GLY A 268 18.34 13.68 -14.18
C GLY A 268 19.41 14.76 -14.09
N LYS A 269 19.49 15.36 -12.90
CA LYS A 269 20.49 16.39 -12.56
C LYS A 269 21.85 15.80 -12.17
N GLY A 270 21.90 14.50 -11.91
CA GLY A 270 23.07 13.79 -11.42
C GLY A 270 22.94 13.37 -9.95
N PHE A 271 23.81 12.47 -9.52
CA PHE A 271 23.77 11.88 -8.17
C PHE A 271 23.96 12.96 -7.08
N ASN A 272 23.02 13.01 -6.14
CA ASN A 272 23.02 13.92 -4.99
C ASN A 272 22.99 15.43 -5.37
N HIS A 273 22.24 15.77 -6.44
CA HIS A 273 22.04 17.14 -6.94
C HIS A 273 20.59 17.61 -6.78
N LEU A 274 20.00 17.40 -5.60
CA LEU A 274 18.67 17.93 -5.29
C LEU A 274 18.73 19.46 -5.13
N GLU A 275 17.71 20.15 -5.63
CA GLU A 275 17.62 21.62 -5.56
C GLU A 275 16.38 22.11 -4.82
N LEU A 276 15.29 21.32 -4.86
CA LEU A 276 14.01 21.71 -4.30
C LEU A 276 13.80 21.10 -2.91
N ASN A 277 13.13 21.83 -2.04
CA ASN A 277 12.70 21.30 -0.75
C ASN A 277 11.31 20.66 -0.91
N VAL A 278 11.27 19.33 -0.94
CA VAL A 278 10.02 18.55 -0.97
C VAL A 278 9.80 17.96 0.42
N PRO A 279 8.73 18.36 1.14
CA PRO A 279 8.46 17.81 2.46
C PRO A 279 8.29 16.28 2.45
N VAL A 280 8.79 15.61 3.48
CA VAL A 280 8.69 14.14 3.69
C VAL A 280 9.24 13.34 2.50
N ARG A 281 10.27 13.86 1.86
CA ARG A 281 10.92 13.28 0.68
C ARG A 281 11.51 11.90 0.95
N GLU A 282 12.02 11.68 2.16
CA GLU A 282 12.64 10.42 2.59
C GLU A 282 11.65 9.25 2.74
N SER A 283 10.34 9.49 2.65
CA SER A 283 9.29 8.48 2.76
C SER A 283 8.29 8.56 1.60
N ASP A 284 7.21 9.31 1.75
CA ASP A 284 6.07 9.31 0.83
C ASP A 284 6.40 9.89 -0.55
N MET A 285 7.37 10.82 -0.61
CA MET A 285 7.81 11.47 -1.84
C MET A 285 9.16 10.95 -2.34
N ILE A 286 9.59 9.75 -1.95
CA ILE A 286 10.91 9.20 -2.33
C ILE A 286 11.13 9.11 -3.85
N PHE A 287 10.05 8.92 -4.62
CA PHE A 287 10.13 8.88 -6.08
C PHE A 287 10.61 10.19 -6.68
N THR A 288 10.38 11.33 -6.02
CA THR A 288 10.89 12.65 -6.47
C THR A 288 12.41 12.70 -6.46
N VAL A 289 13.08 12.07 -5.47
CA VAL A 289 14.54 11.96 -5.42
C VAL A 289 15.07 11.21 -6.64
N ILE A 290 14.43 10.06 -6.94
CA ILE A 290 14.85 9.22 -8.07
C ILE A 290 14.67 9.97 -9.40
N ALA A 291 13.52 10.65 -9.55
CA ALA A 291 13.21 11.36 -10.78
C ALA A 291 14.01 12.66 -10.93
N GLU A 292 14.34 13.39 -9.86
CA GLU A 292 15.17 14.58 -9.92
C GLU A 292 16.63 14.25 -10.24
N ASP A 293 17.22 13.26 -9.54
CA ASP A 293 18.64 12.92 -9.71
C ASP A 293 18.91 12.05 -10.94
N PHE A 294 18.01 11.12 -11.30
CA PHE A 294 18.22 10.14 -12.36
C PHE A 294 17.23 10.26 -13.53
N GLY A 295 16.32 11.23 -13.48
CA GLY A 295 15.38 11.57 -14.54
C GLY A 295 14.36 10.47 -14.86
N LEU A 296 13.78 10.60 -16.06
CA LEU A 296 12.84 9.62 -16.61
C LEU A 296 13.45 8.21 -16.70
N VAL A 297 14.75 8.12 -17.01
CA VAL A 297 15.47 6.82 -17.11
C VAL A 297 15.50 6.14 -15.76
N GLY A 298 15.89 6.85 -14.69
CA GLY A 298 15.92 6.28 -13.32
C GLY A 298 14.54 5.88 -12.82
N GLY A 299 13.55 6.77 -12.92
CA GLY A 299 12.17 6.48 -12.56
C GLY A 299 11.59 5.32 -13.37
N GLY A 300 11.85 5.28 -14.68
CA GLY A 300 11.42 4.19 -15.57
C GLY A 300 12.03 2.83 -15.19
N LEU A 301 13.32 2.79 -14.85
CA LEU A 301 13.99 1.55 -14.40
C LEU A 301 13.37 1.02 -13.09
N VAL A 302 13.02 1.91 -12.15
CA VAL A 302 12.32 1.50 -10.91
C VAL A 302 10.96 0.90 -11.23
N LEU A 303 10.15 1.55 -12.09
CA LEU A 303 8.86 1.03 -12.53
C LEU A 303 8.98 -0.30 -13.23
N LEU A 304 9.95 -0.47 -14.13
CA LEU A 304 10.23 -1.74 -14.82
C LEU A 304 10.63 -2.83 -13.83
N THR A 305 11.39 -2.50 -12.79
CA THR A 305 11.79 -3.45 -11.74
C THR A 305 10.56 -3.92 -10.94
N TYR A 306 9.63 -3.03 -10.59
CA TYR A 306 8.36 -3.40 -9.97
C TYR A 306 7.49 -4.28 -10.89
N LEU A 307 7.37 -3.91 -12.17
CA LEU A 307 6.62 -4.72 -13.15
C LEU A 307 7.24 -6.12 -13.30
N PHE A 308 8.56 -6.21 -13.32
CA PHE A 308 9.26 -7.49 -13.37
C PHE A 308 9.01 -8.32 -12.10
N LEU A 309 9.03 -7.71 -10.92
CA LEU A 309 8.69 -8.36 -9.65
C LEU A 309 7.26 -8.94 -9.69
N ILE A 310 6.28 -8.13 -10.08
CA ILE A 310 4.88 -8.55 -10.20
C ILE A 310 4.74 -9.70 -11.21
N TYR A 311 5.37 -9.59 -12.38
CA TYR A 311 5.40 -10.65 -13.39
C TYR A 311 5.97 -11.97 -12.83
N ARG A 312 7.07 -11.91 -12.06
CA ARG A 312 7.67 -13.10 -11.44
C ARG A 312 6.76 -13.70 -10.37
N MET A 313 6.13 -12.88 -9.54
CA MET A 313 5.14 -13.34 -8.56
C MET A 313 3.97 -14.07 -9.24
N LEU A 314 3.41 -13.52 -10.31
CA LEU A 314 2.36 -14.17 -11.12
C LEU A 314 2.85 -15.52 -11.67
N ARG A 315 4.06 -15.57 -12.25
CA ARG A 315 4.62 -16.80 -12.79
C ARG A 315 4.78 -17.92 -11.76
N VAL A 316 5.29 -17.59 -10.57
CA VAL A 316 5.45 -18.55 -9.47
C VAL A 316 4.08 -19.02 -8.99
N THR A 317 3.13 -18.13 -8.88
CA THR A 317 1.74 -18.43 -8.50
C THR A 317 1.10 -19.46 -9.44
N PHE A 318 1.18 -19.25 -10.75
CA PHE A 318 0.62 -20.19 -11.74
C PHE A 318 1.31 -21.57 -11.70
N LYS A 319 2.60 -21.63 -11.33
CA LYS A 319 3.32 -22.89 -11.19
C LYS A 319 2.96 -23.67 -9.93
N SER A 320 2.51 -23.00 -8.87
CA SER A 320 2.26 -23.64 -7.58
C SER A 320 1.08 -24.61 -7.58
N ASN A 321 0.14 -24.45 -8.52
CA ASN A 321 -1.11 -25.22 -8.65
C ASN A 321 -1.88 -25.37 -7.31
N ASN A 322 -1.72 -24.37 -6.41
CA ASN A 322 -2.33 -24.35 -5.09
C ASN A 322 -3.20 -23.10 -4.94
N ARG A 323 -4.52 -23.28 -4.81
CA ARG A 323 -5.49 -22.19 -4.72
C ARG A 323 -5.18 -21.21 -3.57
N PHE A 324 -4.73 -21.72 -2.42
CA PHE A 324 -4.41 -20.85 -1.28
C PHE A 324 -3.25 -19.90 -1.61
N TYR A 325 -2.19 -20.39 -2.24
CA TYR A 325 -1.10 -19.54 -2.71
C TYR A 325 -1.51 -18.58 -3.82
N THR A 326 -2.45 -18.99 -4.69
CA THR A 326 -3.00 -18.07 -5.71
C THR A 326 -3.68 -16.86 -5.06
N PHE A 327 -4.51 -17.07 -4.06
CA PHE A 327 -5.16 -15.97 -3.36
C PHE A 327 -4.16 -15.09 -2.60
N ILE A 328 -3.22 -15.71 -1.85
CA ILE A 328 -2.18 -14.98 -1.10
C ILE A 328 -1.36 -14.10 -2.06
N SER A 329 -0.87 -14.67 -3.15
CA SER A 329 -0.07 -13.95 -4.12
C SER A 329 -0.84 -12.81 -4.78
N THR A 330 -2.12 -13.01 -5.11
CA THR A 330 -3.00 -11.96 -5.62
C THR A 330 -3.14 -10.82 -4.61
N GLY A 331 -3.38 -11.14 -3.34
CA GLY A 331 -3.48 -10.12 -2.29
C GLY A 331 -2.19 -9.30 -2.16
N PHE A 332 -1.02 -9.94 -2.15
CA PHE A 332 0.27 -9.25 -2.11
C PHE A 332 0.54 -8.43 -3.38
N ILE A 333 0.22 -8.95 -4.57
CA ILE A 333 0.37 -8.22 -5.83
C ILE A 333 -0.50 -6.96 -5.80
N MET A 334 -1.77 -7.06 -5.39
CA MET A 334 -2.66 -5.92 -5.31
C MET A 334 -2.20 -4.88 -4.29
N MET A 335 -1.68 -5.33 -3.16
CA MET A 335 -1.06 -4.46 -2.17
C MET A 335 0.11 -3.67 -2.77
N ILE A 336 1.05 -4.36 -3.45
CA ILE A 336 2.22 -3.72 -4.07
C ILE A 336 1.78 -2.77 -5.19
N VAL A 337 0.87 -3.19 -6.07
CA VAL A 337 0.35 -2.35 -7.17
C VAL A 337 -0.28 -1.07 -6.63
N PHE A 338 -1.08 -1.20 -5.56
CA PHE A 338 -1.73 -0.04 -4.98
C PHE A 338 -0.72 0.90 -4.31
N HIS A 339 0.26 0.39 -3.58
CA HIS A 339 1.33 1.23 -3.01
C HIS A 339 2.16 1.95 -4.08
N ILE A 340 2.48 1.28 -5.19
CA ILE A 340 3.15 1.94 -6.33
C ILE A 340 2.26 3.08 -6.86
N PHE A 341 0.97 2.80 -7.06
CA PHE A 341 0.02 3.78 -7.57
C PHE A 341 -0.17 4.95 -6.58
N GLU A 342 -0.27 4.67 -5.29
CA GLU A 342 -0.43 5.67 -4.24
C GLU A 342 0.80 6.60 -4.16
N ASN A 343 2.00 6.06 -3.99
CA ASN A 343 3.21 6.87 -3.80
C ASN A 343 3.64 7.60 -5.08
N ILE A 344 3.68 6.91 -6.20
CA ILE A 344 4.07 7.54 -7.47
C ILE A 344 2.94 8.45 -7.97
N GLY A 345 1.68 8.03 -7.81
CA GLY A 345 0.52 8.83 -8.17
C GLY A 345 0.43 10.15 -7.39
N ALA A 346 0.75 10.13 -6.09
CA ALA A 346 0.86 11.35 -5.29
C ALA A 346 2.00 12.25 -5.77
N ALA A 347 3.18 11.67 -6.05
CA ALA A 347 4.35 12.43 -6.49
C ALA A 347 4.15 13.10 -7.86
N VAL A 348 3.38 12.47 -8.78
CA VAL A 348 3.09 13.03 -10.11
C VAL A 348 1.74 13.77 -10.16
N GLY A 349 1.04 13.93 -9.04
CA GLY A 349 -0.20 14.70 -8.96
C GLY A 349 -1.47 13.98 -9.43
N ILE A 350 -1.44 12.65 -9.62
CA ILE A 350 -2.62 11.86 -9.99
C ILE A 350 -3.47 11.55 -8.75
N LEU A 351 -2.86 11.41 -7.59
CA LEU A 351 -3.51 11.15 -6.30
C LEU A 351 -3.25 12.28 -5.29
N LEU A 352 -4.08 12.27 -4.25
CA LEU A 352 -4.08 13.27 -3.17
C LEU A 352 -3.13 12.84 -2.06
#